data_829111d75dc58a235c01e70d5650d8b1
#
_entry.id   829111d75dc58a235c01e70d5650d8b1
#
_cell.length_a   1.000
_cell.length_b   1.000
_cell.length_c   1.000
_cell.angle_alpha   90.00
_cell.angle_beta   90.00
_cell.angle_gamma   90.00
#
_symmetry.space_group_name_H-M   'P 1'
#
loop_
_entity.id
_entity.type
_entity.pdbx_description
1 polymer ?
#
loop_
_entity_poly.entity_id
_entity_poly.type
_entity_poly.pdbx_seq_one_letter_code
_entity_poly.pdbx_strand_id
1 'polypeptide(L)'
;MFMKNTFGYSGLCVAICMTMSLSFCSCEDWTDVESLDIHTPSLEEQNPQLYADYLKDLNIYKASEHKLTIVSVENVADPSKQAERLSALPDSIDYISLNNPDKLSGNMLDEIRIVREKGTKVVYSIDFSKFEEEWKEMKKANPDLTEEEGRAYLDKRTDEMLALADNYDGIIADYTGRSLVSLKGEELEVYTSRQTNFLNKLKEWKQVSDKSLFFYTNVQYLTAENMGIIGLADYIILKTALSTNGDDLSVKALLAVQAGEDAKELYEGINPVPADRFIACVQLPQPDDKNQVIGYWNTVDSEGNKTLATQGAAWWNVQASTGFERKGMFVMNVQDDYYNNTFSSIREVISIMNPSK
;
A
#
# COMPACT_ATOMS: atom_id res chain seq x y z
N MET A 1 92.20 38.70 -2.47
CA MET A 1 92.09 37.32 -3.00
C MET A 1 91.29 36.52 -2.00
N PHE A 2 90.01 36.35 -2.25
CA PHE A 2 89.07 35.86 -1.27
C PHE A 2 88.91 34.35 -1.30
N MET A 3 89.21 33.68 -0.20
CA MET A 3 88.75 32.32 0.04
C MET A 3 87.43 32.35 0.85
N LYS A 4 86.40 31.87 0.25
CA LYS A 4 85.07 31.71 0.91
C LYS A 4 85.04 30.35 1.60
N ASN A 5 84.83 30.38 2.91
CA ASN A 5 84.50 29.22 3.73
C ASN A 5 83.14 28.64 3.32
N THR A 6 83.16 27.40 2.91
CA THR A 6 81.94 26.56 2.74
C THR A 6 81.97 25.41 3.75
N PHE A 7 81.81 25.74 5.00
CA PHE A 7 81.50 24.75 6.05
C PHE A 7 80.46 25.31 6.96
N GLY A 8 79.27 24.77 6.90
CA GLY A 8 78.26 25.13 7.86
C GLY A 8 76.85 24.64 7.65
N TYR A 9 76.47 24.12 6.51
CA TYR A 9 75.06 23.71 6.25
C TYR A 9 74.78 22.23 6.23
N SER A 10 75.78 21.32 6.05
CA SER A 10 75.52 19.91 6.04
C SER A 10 75.36 19.26 7.43
N GLY A 11 75.89 19.87 8.49
CA GLY A 11 75.69 19.38 9.86
C GLY A 11 74.32 19.70 10.45
N LEU A 12 73.70 20.83 10.06
CA LEU A 12 72.40 21.25 10.55
C LEU A 12 71.26 20.50 9.92
N CYS A 13 71.36 20.09 8.63
CA CYS A 13 70.37 19.30 7.97
C CYS A 13 70.31 17.82 8.49
N VAL A 14 71.43 17.25 8.89
CA VAL A 14 71.50 15.87 9.44
C VAL A 14 70.87 15.86 10.87
N ALA A 15 71.06 16.88 11.68
CA ALA A 15 70.48 16.97 13.02
C ALA A 15 68.94 17.19 12.97
N ILE A 16 68.46 17.95 12.00
CA ILE A 16 66.99 18.18 11.80
C ILE A 16 66.35 16.92 11.25
N CYS A 17 66.98 16.18 10.37
CA CYS A 17 66.44 14.88 9.87
C CYS A 17 66.40 13.78 10.94
N MET A 18 67.38 13.76 11.90
CA MET A 18 67.38 12.81 12.99
C MET A 18 66.36 13.11 14.09
N THR A 19 66.01 14.39 14.32
CA THR A 19 64.94 14.74 15.27
C THR A 19 63.54 14.57 14.70
N MET A 20 63.35 14.62 13.38
CA MET A 20 62.04 14.31 12.75
C MET A 20 61.75 12.81 12.67
N SER A 21 62.76 11.93 12.68
CA SER A 21 62.51 10.48 12.61
C SER A 21 62.14 9.84 13.95
N LEU A 22 62.21 10.54 15.07
CA LEU A 22 61.80 10.04 16.37
C LEU A 22 60.39 10.46 16.79
N SER A 23 59.69 11.27 15.95
CA SER A 23 58.32 11.75 16.26
C SER A 23 57.22 10.92 15.58
N PHE A 24 57.55 9.85 14.84
CA PHE A 24 56.55 9.03 14.14
C PHE A 24 56.28 7.66 14.80
N CYS A 25 56.86 7.39 15.95
CA CYS A 25 56.63 6.11 16.68
C CYS A 25 55.68 6.23 17.85
N SER A 26 54.69 7.13 17.79
CA SER A 26 53.67 7.19 18.86
C SER A 26 52.29 7.50 18.30
N CYS A 27 51.80 6.69 17.40
CA CYS A 27 50.39 6.69 16.96
C CYS A 27 50.00 5.30 16.42
N GLU A 28 50.35 4.22 17.11
CA GLU A 28 49.80 2.90 16.81
C GLU A 28 48.54 2.55 17.65
N ASP A 29 48.17 3.40 18.60
CA ASP A 29 47.00 3.15 19.47
C ASP A 29 45.75 3.94 19.09
N TRP A 30 45.69 4.61 17.91
CA TRP A 30 44.53 5.41 17.51
C TRP A 30 43.79 4.89 16.27
N THR A 31 44.04 3.68 15.84
CA THR A 31 43.39 3.08 14.66
C THR A 31 42.50 1.87 14.96
N ASP A 32 42.42 1.42 16.18
CA ASP A 32 41.30 0.60 16.59
C ASP A 32 40.10 1.55 16.87
N VAL A 33 39.40 1.88 15.80
CA VAL A 33 38.04 2.34 15.95
C VAL A 33 37.29 1.14 16.51
N GLU A 34 37.24 1.00 17.84
CA GLU A 34 36.25 0.18 18.48
C GLU A 34 34.93 0.72 17.90
N SER A 35 34.26 -0.09 17.11
CA SER A 35 32.88 0.19 16.72
C SER A 35 32.10 0.20 18.03
N LEU A 36 31.92 1.38 18.59
CA LEU A 36 30.95 1.56 19.67
C LEU A 36 29.61 1.11 19.07
N ASP A 37 29.21 -0.06 19.45
CA ASP A 37 27.87 -0.54 19.17
C ASP A 37 26.93 0.39 19.97
N ILE A 38 26.53 1.49 19.34
CA ILE A 38 25.61 2.47 19.95
C ILE A 38 24.25 1.81 19.90
N HIS A 39 24.01 0.93 20.88
CA HIS A 39 22.70 0.40 21.12
C HIS A 39 21.79 1.54 21.60
N THR A 40 20.93 2.04 20.71
CA THR A 40 19.84 2.94 21.11
C THR A 40 18.68 2.07 21.58
N PRO A 41 18.40 2.03 22.90
CA PRO A 41 17.37 1.14 23.42
C PRO A 41 16.01 1.52 22.80
N SER A 42 15.22 0.50 22.45
CA SER A 42 13.85 0.66 21.96
C SER A 42 12.95 1.28 23.04
N LEU A 43 11.75 1.76 22.67
CA LEU A 43 10.77 2.25 23.64
C LEU A 43 10.36 1.16 24.64
N GLU A 44 10.28 -0.09 24.17
CA GLU A 44 10.01 -1.26 25.02
C GLU A 44 11.10 -1.48 26.05
N GLU A 45 12.38 -1.41 25.66
CA GLU A 45 13.51 -1.56 26.57
C GLU A 45 13.62 -0.41 27.58
N GLN A 46 13.27 0.83 27.18
CA GLN A 46 13.30 1.99 28.05
C GLN A 46 12.20 1.98 29.10
N ASN A 47 10.99 1.56 28.75
CA ASN A 47 9.85 1.48 29.66
C ASN A 47 8.87 0.38 29.23
N PRO A 48 9.12 -0.88 29.59
CA PRO A 48 8.31 -2.03 29.15
C PRO A 48 6.83 -1.91 29.55
N GLN A 49 6.53 -1.36 30.73
CA GLN A 49 5.15 -1.23 31.20
C GLN A 49 4.38 -0.19 30.36
N LEU A 50 4.98 0.98 30.13
CA LEU A 50 4.35 2.03 29.32
C LEU A 50 4.15 1.57 27.88
N TYR A 51 5.09 0.81 27.33
CA TYR A 51 4.96 0.23 26.00
C TYR A 51 3.83 -0.80 25.92
N ALA A 52 3.69 -1.66 26.92
CA ALA A 52 2.59 -2.62 26.99
C ALA A 52 1.22 -1.93 27.12
N ASP A 53 1.11 -0.87 27.94
CA ASP A 53 -0.12 -0.07 28.05
C ASP A 53 -0.45 0.62 26.72
N TYR A 54 0.54 1.18 26.04
CA TYR A 54 0.40 1.77 24.70
C TYR A 54 -0.13 0.76 23.67
N LEU A 55 0.45 -0.45 23.59
CA LEU A 55 -0.02 -1.49 22.66
C LEU A 55 -1.46 -1.91 22.98
N LYS A 56 -1.81 -1.99 24.26
CA LYS A 56 -3.18 -2.30 24.69
C LYS A 56 -4.17 -1.24 24.23
N ASP A 57 -3.86 0.04 24.45
CA ASP A 57 -4.73 1.15 24.06
C ASP A 57 -4.88 1.25 22.54
N LEU A 58 -3.80 1.01 21.80
CA LEU A 58 -3.81 0.98 20.33
C LEU A 58 -4.69 -0.17 19.80
N ASN A 59 -4.59 -1.37 20.39
CA ASN A 59 -5.45 -2.49 20.00
C ASN A 59 -6.93 -2.24 20.36
N ILE A 60 -7.22 -1.56 21.48
CA ILE A 60 -8.58 -1.14 21.83
C ILE A 60 -9.11 -0.14 20.80
N TYR A 61 -8.30 0.85 20.41
CA TYR A 61 -8.67 1.79 19.34
C TYR A 61 -9.03 1.07 18.06
N LYS A 62 -8.18 0.15 17.58
CA LYS A 62 -8.40 -0.59 16.33
C LYS A 62 -9.59 -1.56 16.38
N ALA A 63 -9.97 -2.02 17.55
CA ALA A 63 -11.17 -2.83 17.76
C ALA A 63 -12.44 -1.99 17.89
N SER A 64 -12.33 -0.68 18.10
CA SER A 64 -13.47 0.24 18.22
C SER A 64 -14.02 0.63 16.85
N GLU A 65 -15.24 1.19 16.82
CA GLU A 65 -15.80 1.75 15.59
C GLU A 65 -15.10 3.08 15.25
N HIS A 66 -14.45 3.13 14.09
CA HIS A 66 -13.76 4.30 13.55
C HIS A 66 -13.67 4.21 12.01
N LYS A 67 -13.17 5.27 11.36
CA LYS A 67 -12.93 5.27 9.91
C LYS A 67 -11.60 4.59 9.62
N LEU A 68 -11.63 3.53 8.80
CA LEU A 68 -10.44 2.75 8.48
C LEU A 68 -9.44 3.52 7.63
N THR A 69 -8.18 3.37 7.96
CA THR A 69 -7.05 3.79 7.13
C THR A 69 -6.34 2.55 6.60
N ILE A 70 -6.44 2.37 5.28
CA ILE A 70 -5.78 1.29 4.55
C ILE A 70 -4.71 1.95 3.68
N VAL A 71 -3.51 1.36 3.60
CA VAL A 71 -2.44 1.88 2.75
C VAL A 71 -1.84 0.78 1.89
N SER A 72 -1.35 1.09 0.69
CA SER A 72 -0.50 0.17 -0.06
C SER A 72 0.96 0.59 0.01
N VAL A 73 1.85 -0.40 0.01
CA VAL A 73 3.29 -0.25 0.05
C VAL A 73 3.92 -1.04 -1.09
N GLU A 74 4.78 -0.38 -1.87
CA GLU A 74 5.67 -1.06 -2.81
C GLU A 74 6.82 -1.69 -2.03
N ASN A 75 6.58 -2.87 -1.47
CA ASN A 75 7.53 -3.53 -0.59
C ASN A 75 8.72 -4.10 -1.36
N VAL A 76 9.91 -3.98 -0.76
CA VAL A 76 11.12 -4.68 -1.18
C VAL A 76 11.24 -6.02 -0.43
N ALA A 77 11.97 -6.96 -0.99
CA ALA A 77 12.18 -8.25 -0.34
C ALA A 77 12.91 -8.11 1.00
N ASP A 78 13.90 -7.21 1.08
CA ASP A 78 14.75 -7.02 2.26
C ASP A 78 14.87 -5.51 2.57
N PRO A 79 14.04 -4.97 3.48
CA PRO A 79 14.01 -3.55 3.80
C PRO A 79 15.30 -3.11 4.51
N SER A 80 16.08 -2.27 3.84
CA SER A 80 17.35 -1.74 4.34
C SER A 80 17.26 -0.29 4.82
N LYS A 81 16.29 0.47 4.30
CA LYS A 81 16.05 1.88 4.64
C LYS A 81 14.81 2.01 5.52
N GLN A 82 14.78 3.06 6.33
CA GLN A 82 13.64 3.35 7.18
C GLN A 82 12.33 3.53 6.38
N ALA A 83 12.40 4.15 5.19
CA ALA A 83 11.25 4.32 4.30
C ALA A 83 10.67 3.01 3.73
N GLU A 84 11.44 1.91 3.78
CA GLU A 84 11.07 0.58 3.30
C GLU A 84 10.46 -0.29 4.41
N ARG A 85 10.51 0.17 5.66
CA ARG A 85 10.05 -0.58 6.84
C ARG A 85 8.59 -0.32 7.12
N LEU A 86 7.83 -1.39 7.36
CA LEU A 86 6.43 -1.28 7.76
C LEU A 86 6.29 -0.68 9.16
N SER A 87 7.25 -0.95 10.03
CA SER A 87 7.30 -0.41 11.41
C SER A 87 7.50 1.10 11.48
N ALA A 88 7.91 1.75 10.37
CA ALA A 88 8.03 3.21 10.26
C ALA A 88 6.69 3.92 9.97
N LEU A 89 5.70 3.17 9.51
CA LEU A 89 4.36 3.71 9.21
C LEU A 89 3.65 4.17 10.50
N PRO A 90 2.72 5.14 10.41
CA PRO A 90 1.90 5.54 11.55
C PRO A 90 1.14 4.36 12.15
N ASP A 91 1.22 4.18 13.47
CA ASP A 91 0.67 3.04 14.19
C ASP A 91 -0.86 2.93 14.12
N SER A 92 -1.55 4.05 13.83
CA SER A 92 -3.02 4.09 13.68
C SER A 92 -3.53 3.55 12.34
N ILE A 93 -2.66 3.09 11.43
CA ILE A 93 -3.06 2.43 10.19
C ILE A 93 -3.65 1.06 10.50
N ASP A 94 -4.83 0.75 9.95
CA ASP A 94 -5.56 -0.49 10.20
C ASP A 94 -5.07 -1.64 9.33
N TYR A 95 -4.84 -1.36 8.03
CA TYR A 95 -4.40 -2.36 7.07
C TYR A 95 -3.25 -1.84 6.21
N ILE A 96 -2.25 -2.69 6.00
CA ILE A 96 -1.15 -2.48 5.05
C ILE A 96 -1.28 -3.51 3.95
N SER A 97 -1.42 -3.07 2.70
CA SER A 97 -1.42 -3.92 1.50
C SER A 97 -0.03 -3.95 0.88
N LEU A 98 0.56 -5.12 0.75
CA LEU A 98 1.84 -5.31 0.08
C LEU A 98 1.63 -5.53 -1.43
N ASN A 99 2.32 -4.74 -2.27
CA ASN A 99 2.21 -4.82 -3.73
C ASN A 99 3.03 -5.99 -4.32
N ASN A 100 4.07 -6.45 -3.60
CA ASN A 100 4.90 -7.59 -3.98
C ASN A 100 4.76 -8.72 -2.94
N PRO A 101 3.65 -9.46 -2.92
CA PRO A 101 3.33 -10.40 -1.84
C PRO A 101 4.23 -11.65 -1.82
N ASP A 102 4.93 -11.94 -2.91
CA ASP A 102 5.89 -13.03 -3.04
C ASP A 102 7.31 -12.66 -2.54
N LYS A 103 7.55 -11.36 -2.27
CA LYS A 103 8.85 -10.85 -1.82
C LYS A 103 8.89 -10.74 -0.29
N LEU A 104 8.93 -11.88 0.40
CA LEU A 104 8.99 -11.96 1.86
C LEU A 104 10.32 -12.57 2.31
N SER A 105 11.31 -11.73 2.68
CA SER A 105 12.49 -12.17 3.42
C SER A 105 12.20 -12.35 4.91
N GLY A 106 13.16 -12.91 5.66
CA GLY A 106 13.07 -12.96 7.13
C GLY A 106 12.85 -11.57 7.75
N ASN A 107 13.55 -10.55 7.25
CA ASN A 107 13.42 -9.18 7.73
C ASN A 107 12.02 -8.60 7.45
N MET A 108 11.44 -8.88 6.27
CA MET A 108 10.07 -8.43 5.96
C MET A 108 9.04 -9.16 6.83
N LEU A 109 9.22 -10.45 7.11
CA LEU A 109 8.36 -11.19 8.04
C LEU A 109 8.44 -10.63 9.48
N ASP A 110 9.61 -10.18 9.92
CA ASP A 110 9.75 -9.48 11.20
C ASP A 110 9.01 -8.14 11.20
N GLU A 111 9.10 -7.35 10.13
CA GLU A 111 8.33 -6.11 9.98
C GLU A 111 6.81 -6.38 10.05
N ILE A 112 6.33 -7.43 9.40
CA ILE A 112 4.92 -7.87 9.48
C ILE A 112 4.54 -8.22 10.92
N ARG A 113 5.39 -8.95 11.63
CA ARG A 113 5.15 -9.30 13.05
C ARG A 113 5.05 -8.06 13.92
N ILE A 114 5.97 -7.10 13.77
CA ILE A 114 5.99 -5.85 14.56
C ILE A 114 4.70 -5.05 14.36
N VAL A 115 4.23 -4.89 13.12
CA VAL A 115 2.98 -4.13 12.88
C VAL A 115 1.74 -4.88 13.37
N ARG A 116 1.75 -6.22 13.34
CA ARG A 116 0.66 -7.04 13.90
C ARG A 116 0.57 -6.92 15.42
N GLU A 117 1.67 -6.80 16.14
CA GLU A 117 1.68 -6.55 17.59
C GLU A 117 0.95 -5.23 17.93
N LYS A 118 1.01 -4.25 17.04
CA LYS A 118 0.29 -2.99 17.10
C LYS A 118 -1.18 -3.08 16.63
N GLY A 119 -1.67 -4.28 16.31
CA GLY A 119 -3.03 -4.52 15.81
C GLY A 119 -3.24 -4.18 14.33
N THR A 120 -2.20 -3.77 13.59
CA THR A 120 -2.28 -3.55 12.15
C THR A 120 -2.32 -4.88 11.42
N LYS A 121 -3.24 -5.03 10.49
CA LYS A 121 -3.36 -6.22 9.64
C LYS A 121 -2.59 -6.03 8.34
N VAL A 122 -1.96 -7.09 7.85
CA VAL A 122 -1.23 -7.06 6.58
C VAL A 122 -1.96 -7.91 5.55
N VAL A 123 -2.32 -7.29 4.44
CA VAL A 123 -3.03 -7.89 3.31
C VAL A 123 -2.21 -7.73 2.03
N TYR A 124 -2.67 -8.29 0.92
CA TYR A 124 -2.07 -8.07 -0.38
C TYR A 124 -3.12 -8.03 -1.48
N SER A 125 -2.76 -7.50 -2.65
CA SER A 125 -3.67 -7.36 -3.78
C SER A 125 -3.50 -8.49 -4.79
N ILE A 126 -4.64 -9.06 -5.25
CA ILE A 126 -4.71 -9.95 -6.40
C ILE A 126 -5.27 -9.13 -7.57
N ASP A 127 -4.39 -8.63 -8.43
CA ASP A 127 -4.75 -7.84 -9.59
C ASP A 127 -5.04 -8.73 -10.79
N PHE A 128 -6.33 -8.93 -11.06
CA PHE A 128 -6.77 -9.75 -12.18
C PHE A 128 -6.45 -9.11 -13.54
N SER A 129 -6.45 -7.79 -13.64
CA SER A 129 -6.14 -7.10 -14.89
C SER A 129 -4.70 -7.36 -15.33
N LYS A 130 -3.79 -7.51 -14.38
CA LYS A 130 -2.40 -7.85 -14.65
C LYS A 130 -2.27 -9.25 -15.28
N PHE A 131 -3.06 -10.21 -14.82
CA PHE A 131 -3.07 -11.56 -15.42
C PHE A 131 -3.63 -11.52 -16.84
N GLU A 132 -4.66 -10.70 -17.09
CA GLU A 132 -5.19 -10.51 -18.44
C GLU A 132 -4.18 -9.86 -19.39
N GLU A 133 -3.38 -8.92 -18.91
CA GLU A 133 -2.28 -8.30 -19.66
C GLU A 133 -1.18 -9.32 -19.96
N GLU A 134 -0.74 -10.10 -18.96
CA GLU A 134 0.23 -11.19 -19.15
C GLU A 134 -0.26 -12.16 -20.22
N TRP A 135 -1.51 -12.61 -20.15
CA TRP A 135 -2.12 -13.47 -21.16
C TRP A 135 -2.15 -12.83 -22.56
N LYS A 136 -2.51 -11.56 -22.65
CA LYS A 136 -2.55 -10.81 -23.90
C LYS A 136 -1.18 -10.75 -24.57
N GLU A 137 -0.12 -10.54 -23.82
CA GLU A 137 1.25 -10.57 -24.36
C GLU A 137 1.67 -11.98 -24.81
N MET A 138 1.28 -13.04 -24.06
CA MET A 138 1.50 -14.42 -24.47
C MET A 138 0.79 -14.71 -25.79
N LYS A 139 -0.48 -14.32 -25.94
CA LYS A 139 -1.27 -14.52 -27.15
C LYS A 139 -0.73 -13.72 -28.34
N LYS A 140 -0.17 -12.54 -28.11
CA LYS A 140 0.50 -11.74 -29.13
C LYS A 140 1.78 -12.40 -29.63
N ALA A 141 2.54 -13.06 -28.74
CA ALA A 141 3.73 -13.81 -29.11
C ALA A 141 3.40 -15.16 -29.78
N ASN A 142 2.28 -15.78 -29.43
CA ASN A 142 1.77 -17.02 -30.05
C ASN A 142 0.27 -16.91 -30.35
N PRO A 143 -0.11 -16.47 -31.57
CA PRO A 143 -1.52 -16.28 -31.94
C PRO A 143 -2.38 -17.55 -31.94
N ASP A 144 -1.76 -18.75 -31.98
CA ASP A 144 -2.47 -20.02 -32.02
C ASP A 144 -3.03 -20.44 -30.64
N LEU A 145 -2.65 -19.75 -29.56
CA LEU A 145 -3.19 -20.00 -28.23
C LEU A 145 -4.71 -19.81 -28.21
N THR A 146 -5.40 -20.76 -27.59
CA THR A 146 -6.86 -20.81 -27.51
C THR A 146 -7.40 -20.04 -26.30
N GLU A 147 -8.69 -19.74 -26.31
CA GLU A 147 -9.35 -19.14 -25.14
C GLU A 147 -9.42 -20.11 -23.94
N GLU A 148 -9.47 -21.42 -24.19
CA GLU A 148 -9.42 -22.42 -23.14
C GLU A 148 -8.07 -22.39 -22.40
N GLU A 149 -6.95 -22.28 -23.13
CA GLU A 149 -5.62 -22.08 -22.55
C GLU A 149 -5.53 -20.78 -21.77
N GLY A 150 -6.20 -19.71 -22.26
CA GLY A 150 -6.30 -18.43 -21.56
C GLY A 150 -7.01 -18.55 -20.23
N ARG A 151 -8.14 -19.22 -20.17
CA ARG A 151 -8.85 -19.48 -18.90
C ARG A 151 -7.99 -20.29 -17.93
N ALA A 152 -7.38 -21.37 -18.42
CA ALA A 152 -6.49 -22.20 -17.60
C ALA A 152 -5.31 -21.41 -17.04
N TYR A 153 -4.74 -20.48 -17.84
CA TYR A 153 -3.68 -19.58 -17.39
C TYR A 153 -4.16 -18.64 -16.26
N LEU A 154 -5.29 -17.95 -16.47
CA LEU A 154 -5.86 -17.03 -15.49
C LEU A 154 -6.22 -17.74 -14.17
N ASP A 155 -6.81 -18.95 -14.29
CA ASP A 155 -7.14 -19.80 -13.15
C ASP A 155 -5.89 -20.18 -12.35
N LYS A 156 -4.83 -20.60 -13.04
CA LYS A 156 -3.55 -20.96 -12.42
C LYS A 156 -2.93 -19.75 -11.71
N ARG A 157 -2.91 -18.58 -12.36
CA ARG A 157 -2.38 -17.34 -11.75
C ARG A 157 -3.15 -16.94 -10.49
N THR A 158 -4.48 -17.08 -10.53
CA THR A 158 -5.34 -16.83 -9.35
C THR A 158 -5.01 -17.80 -8.21
N ASP A 159 -4.86 -19.09 -8.49
CA ASP A 159 -4.51 -20.10 -7.48
C ASP A 159 -3.12 -19.86 -6.87
N GLU A 160 -2.13 -19.49 -7.70
CA GLU A 160 -0.78 -19.14 -7.24
C GLU A 160 -0.82 -17.95 -6.25
N MET A 161 -1.64 -16.94 -6.54
CA MET A 161 -1.80 -15.80 -5.64
C MET A 161 -2.58 -16.15 -4.38
N LEU A 162 -3.64 -16.95 -4.47
CA LEU A 162 -4.41 -17.39 -3.30
C LEU A 162 -3.57 -18.26 -2.35
N ALA A 163 -2.60 -19.02 -2.87
CA ALA A 163 -1.68 -19.81 -2.06
C ALA A 163 -0.77 -18.97 -1.15
N LEU A 164 -0.57 -17.68 -1.45
CA LEU A 164 0.19 -16.77 -0.59
C LEU A 164 -0.57 -16.33 0.67
N ALA A 165 -1.90 -16.54 0.70
CA ALA A 165 -2.76 -16.01 1.75
C ALA A 165 -2.40 -16.46 3.16
N ASP A 166 -1.68 -17.58 3.33
CA ASP A 166 -1.29 -18.08 4.65
C ASP A 166 -0.41 -17.10 5.43
N ASN A 167 0.37 -16.29 4.74
CA ASN A 167 1.26 -15.30 5.34
C ASN A 167 0.54 -13.98 5.69
N TYR A 168 -0.72 -13.80 5.27
CA TYR A 168 -1.45 -12.55 5.31
C TYR A 168 -2.74 -12.64 6.13
N ASP A 169 -3.29 -11.50 6.52
CA ASP A 169 -4.52 -11.37 7.30
C ASP A 169 -5.75 -11.20 6.38
N GLY A 170 -5.54 -11.14 5.07
CA GLY A 170 -6.59 -11.02 4.08
C GLY A 170 -6.06 -10.70 2.68
N ILE A 171 -6.98 -10.52 1.76
CA ILE A 171 -6.70 -10.18 0.35
C ILE A 171 -7.54 -8.99 -0.11
N ILE A 172 -7.01 -8.24 -1.07
CA ILE A 172 -7.74 -7.26 -1.85
C ILE A 172 -7.89 -7.85 -3.26
N ALA A 173 -9.11 -8.23 -3.61
CA ALA A 173 -9.45 -8.66 -4.97
C ALA A 173 -9.55 -7.42 -5.86
N ASP A 174 -8.50 -7.13 -6.61
CA ASP A 174 -8.47 -6.04 -7.58
C ASP A 174 -9.02 -6.53 -8.92
N TYR A 175 -10.29 -6.19 -9.16
CA TYR A 175 -10.98 -6.46 -10.41
C TYR A 175 -11.47 -5.16 -11.03
N THR A 176 -10.70 -4.60 -11.94
CA THR A 176 -11.05 -3.33 -12.60
C THR A 176 -12.27 -3.49 -13.50
N GLY A 177 -12.32 -4.58 -14.28
CA GLY A 177 -13.35 -4.83 -15.25
C GLY A 177 -13.41 -3.78 -16.36
N ARG A 178 -14.44 -3.85 -17.18
CA ARG A 178 -14.75 -2.86 -18.24
C ARG A 178 -16.25 -2.74 -18.43
N SER A 179 -16.67 -1.62 -19.01
CA SER A 179 -18.08 -1.34 -19.24
C SER A 179 -18.76 -2.44 -20.07
N LEU A 180 -19.86 -2.98 -19.54
CA LEU A 180 -20.65 -4.02 -20.19
C LEU A 180 -21.40 -3.53 -21.43
N VAL A 181 -21.62 -2.22 -21.55
CA VAL A 181 -22.43 -1.62 -22.64
C VAL A 181 -21.83 -1.91 -24.02
N SER A 182 -20.51 -1.99 -24.12
CA SER A 182 -19.79 -2.25 -25.37
C SER A 182 -19.60 -3.72 -25.70
N LEU A 183 -19.82 -4.63 -24.73
CA LEU A 183 -19.57 -6.07 -24.89
C LEU A 183 -20.77 -6.77 -25.51
N LYS A 184 -20.55 -7.58 -26.56
CA LYS A 184 -21.61 -8.32 -27.26
C LYS A 184 -21.11 -9.68 -27.75
N GLY A 185 -22.06 -10.65 -27.86
CA GLY A 185 -21.77 -11.98 -28.40
C GLY A 185 -20.61 -12.67 -27.69
N GLU A 186 -19.73 -13.27 -28.45
CA GLU A 186 -18.57 -14.02 -27.95
C GLU A 186 -17.69 -13.22 -26.99
N GLU A 187 -17.51 -11.93 -27.23
CA GLU A 187 -16.71 -11.06 -26.36
C GLU A 187 -17.33 -10.94 -24.95
N LEU A 188 -18.65 -10.83 -24.87
CA LEU A 188 -19.35 -10.81 -23.57
C LEU A 188 -19.29 -12.19 -22.88
N GLU A 189 -19.42 -13.28 -23.63
CA GLU A 189 -19.32 -14.64 -23.09
C GLU A 189 -17.93 -14.91 -22.50
N VAL A 190 -16.87 -14.55 -23.22
CA VAL A 190 -15.48 -14.67 -22.75
C VAL A 190 -15.26 -13.82 -21.50
N TYR A 191 -15.71 -12.58 -21.51
CA TYR A 191 -15.59 -11.68 -20.38
C TYR A 191 -16.31 -12.24 -19.14
N THR A 192 -17.56 -12.68 -19.30
CA THR A 192 -18.37 -13.25 -18.22
C THR A 192 -17.72 -14.52 -17.66
N SER A 193 -17.27 -15.41 -18.54
CA SER A 193 -16.63 -16.69 -18.14
C SER A 193 -15.36 -16.45 -17.31
N ARG A 194 -14.48 -15.55 -17.74
CA ARG A 194 -13.25 -15.19 -16.99
C ARG A 194 -13.58 -14.57 -15.64
N GLN A 195 -14.55 -13.64 -15.61
CA GLN A 195 -15.03 -13.03 -14.38
C GLN A 195 -15.58 -14.07 -13.41
N THR A 196 -16.46 -14.95 -13.90
CA THR A 196 -17.08 -16.01 -13.08
C THR A 196 -16.03 -16.94 -12.48
N ASN A 197 -15.04 -17.39 -13.25
CA ASN A 197 -13.98 -18.25 -12.76
C ASN A 197 -13.17 -17.56 -11.64
N PHE A 198 -12.72 -16.33 -11.86
CA PHE A 198 -11.97 -15.57 -10.85
C PHE A 198 -12.77 -15.40 -9.56
N LEU A 199 -14.01 -14.96 -9.68
CA LEU A 199 -14.87 -14.70 -8.54
C LEU A 199 -15.27 -15.98 -7.78
N ASN A 200 -15.45 -17.10 -8.47
CA ASN A 200 -15.72 -18.38 -7.81
C ASN A 200 -14.52 -18.85 -6.98
N LYS A 201 -13.30 -18.70 -7.47
CA LYS A 201 -12.08 -19.02 -6.68
C LYS A 201 -11.99 -18.17 -5.41
N LEU A 202 -12.30 -16.89 -5.50
CA LEU A 202 -12.36 -16.00 -4.31
C LEU A 202 -13.47 -16.43 -3.34
N LYS A 203 -14.63 -16.81 -3.86
CA LYS A 203 -15.74 -17.33 -3.06
C LYS A 203 -15.37 -18.61 -2.32
N GLU A 204 -14.77 -19.57 -3.01
CA GLU A 204 -14.30 -20.82 -2.43
C GLU A 204 -13.26 -20.57 -1.34
N TRP A 205 -12.28 -19.69 -1.60
CA TRP A 205 -11.29 -19.28 -0.61
C TRP A 205 -11.95 -18.63 0.63
N LYS A 206 -12.88 -17.71 0.44
CA LYS A 206 -13.55 -17.01 1.56
C LYS A 206 -14.43 -17.94 2.39
N GLN A 207 -15.02 -18.98 1.81
CA GLN A 207 -15.84 -19.95 2.53
C GLN A 207 -15.07 -20.79 3.55
N VAL A 208 -13.75 -20.98 3.33
CA VAL A 208 -12.88 -21.78 4.21
C VAL A 208 -11.90 -20.92 5.00
N SER A 209 -11.93 -19.59 4.82
CA SER A 209 -11.02 -18.64 5.43
C SER A 209 -11.80 -17.59 6.24
N ASP A 210 -11.35 -17.32 7.46
CA ASP A 210 -11.84 -16.23 8.33
C ASP A 210 -11.12 -14.90 8.05
N LYS A 211 -10.14 -14.89 7.13
CA LYS A 211 -9.35 -13.72 6.76
C LYS A 211 -10.18 -12.70 6.00
N SER A 212 -9.74 -11.44 6.04
CA SER A 212 -10.45 -10.33 5.42
C SER A 212 -10.46 -10.43 3.89
N LEU A 213 -11.60 -10.12 3.29
CA LEU A 213 -11.76 -9.99 1.84
C LEU A 213 -12.21 -8.58 1.51
N PHE A 214 -11.41 -7.87 0.72
CA PHE A 214 -11.77 -6.58 0.14
C PHE A 214 -12.00 -6.75 -1.35
N PHE A 215 -12.98 -6.03 -1.91
CA PHE A 215 -13.08 -5.87 -3.35
C PHE A 215 -12.66 -4.45 -3.73
N TYR A 216 -11.65 -4.32 -4.59
CA TYR A 216 -11.26 -3.07 -5.24
C TYR A 216 -11.75 -3.10 -6.69
N THR A 217 -12.94 -2.54 -6.96
CA THR A 217 -13.65 -2.77 -8.21
C THR A 217 -14.55 -1.61 -8.62
N ASN A 218 -14.90 -1.57 -9.91
CA ASN A 218 -16.07 -0.89 -10.42
C ASN A 218 -17.23 -1.87 -10.39
N VAL A 219 -18.07 -1.83 -9.35
CA VAL A 219 -19.16 -2.79 -9.14
C VAL A 219 -20.07 -2.90 -10.36
N GLN A 220 -20.36 -1.79 -11.04
CA GLN A 220 -21.19 -1.74 -12.25
C GLN A 220 -20.59 -2.46 -13.47
N TYR A 221 -19.34 -2.96 -13.38
CA TYR A 221 -18.69 -3.75 -14.43
C TYR A 221 -18.72 -5.26 -14.14
N LEU A 222 -19.27 -5.65 -13.00
CA LEU A 222 -19.61 -7.04 -12.76
C LEU A 222 -20.88 -7.39 -13.54
N THR A 223 -20.92 -8.59 -14.10
CA THR A 223 -22.16 -9.10 -14.70
C THR A 223 -23.19 -9.36 -13.60
N ALA A 224 -24.47 -9.22 -13.92
CA ALA A 224 -25.52 -9.30 -12.91
C ALA A 224 -25.51 -10.66 -12.16
N GLU A 225 -25.22 -11.77 -12.85
CA GLU A 225 -25.08 -13.10 -12.25
C GLU A 225 -23.95 -13.23 -11.23
N ASN A 226 -22.88 -12.43 -11.40
CA ASN A 226 -21.70 -12.43 -10.54
C ASN A 226 -21.78 -11.40 -9.39
N MET A 227 -22.78 -10.52 -9.43
CA MET A 227 -22.91 -9.41 -8.46
C MET A 227 -23.01 -9.88 -7.00
N GLY A 228 -23.60 -11.06 -6.78
CA GLY A 228 -23.83 -11.61 -5.44
C GLY A 228 -22.55 -11.86 -4.63
N ILE A 229 -21.38 -11.98 -5.28
CA ILE A 229 -20.09 -12.19 -4.60
C ILE A 229 -19.69 -10.97 -3.74
N ILE A 230 -20.10 -9.77 -4.13
CA ILE A 230 -19.77 -8.54 -3.40
C ILE A 230 -20.30 -8.58 -1.96
N GLY A 231 -21.38 -9.32 -1.71
CA GLY A 231 -21.90 -9.54 -0.36
C GLY A 231 -20.93 -10.26 0.60
N LEU A 232 -19.93 -10.98 0.07
CA LEU A 232 -18.89 -11.66 0.86
C LEU A 232 -17.75 -10.73 1.29
N ALA A 233 -17.64 -9.55 0.69
CA ALA A 233 -16.60 -8.58 1.03
C ALA A 233 -16.83 -8.02 2.43
N ASP A 234 -15.77 -7.90 3.21
CA ASP A 234 -15.77 -7.13 4.46
C ASP A 234 -15.87 -5.64 4.14
N TYR A 235 -15.20 -5.19 3.06
CA TYR A 235 -15.25 -3.81 2.55
C TYR A 235 -15.16 -3.77 1.02
N ILE A 236 -15.74 -2.71 0.45
CA ILE A 236 -15.73 -2.43 -0.99
C ILE A 236 -14.92 -1.17 -1.21
N ILE A 237 -13.75 -1.30 -1.82
CA ILE A 237 -12.88 -0.18 -2.21
C ILE A 237 -13.32 0.28 -3.59
N LEU A 238 -13.75 1.53 -3.69
CA LEU A 238 -14.18 2.13 -4.94
C LEU A 238 -12.98 2.49 -5.82
N LYS A 239 -13.08 2.29 -7.12
CA LYS A 239 -12.07 2.72 -8.11
C LYS A 239 -12.10 4.24 -8.31
N THR A 240 -11.65 4.98 -7.28
CA THR A 240 -11.68 6.44 -7.19
C THR A 240 -10.30 7.10 -7.16
N ALA A 241 -9.24 6.34 -7.42
CA ALA A 241 -7.86 6.85 -7.39
C ALA A 241 -7.61 8.07 -8.30
N LEU A 242 -8.40 8.21 -9.37
CA LEU A 242 -8.35 9.33 -10.32
C LEU A 242 -9.53 10.31 -10.17
N SER A 243 -10.35 10.18 -9.14
CA SER A 243 -11.42 11.14 -8.86
C SER A 243 -10.85 12.50 -8.46
N THR A 244 -11.51 13.56 -8.88
CA THR A 244 -11.01 14.93 -8.76
C THR A 244 -11.80 15.79 -7.78
N ASN A 245 -12.83 15.21 -7.13
CA ASN A 245 -13.66 15.88 -6.12
C ASN A 245 -14.50 14.86 -5.35
N GLY A 246 -15.19 15.29 -4.29
CA GLY A 246 -16.02 14.43 -3.45
C GLY A 246 -17.33 13.94 -4.10
N ASP A 247 -17.82 14.65 -5.10
CA ASP A 247 -19.02 14.24 -5.83
C ASP A 247 -18.73 13.01 -6.68
N ASP A 248 -17.55 12.92 -7.29
CA ASP A 248 -17.11 11.73 -8.02
C ASP A 248 -17.12 10.48 -7.12
N LEU A 249 -16.68 10.61 -5.87
CA LEU A 249 -16.68 9.53 -4.90
C LEU A 249 -18.11 9.09 -4.58
N SER A 250 -18.98 10.06 -4.33
CA SER A 250 -20.39 9.83 -4.02
C SER A 250 -21.13 9.16 -5.18
N VAL A 251 -20.89 9.64 -6.40
CA VAL A 251 -21.46 9.05 -7.63
C VAL A 251 -21.01 7.60 -7.81
N LYS A 252 -19.73 7.29 -7.58
CA LYS A 252 -19.22 5.92 -7.67
C LYS A 252 -19.87 4.98 -6.65
N ALA A 253 -20.07 5.44 -5.42
CA ALA A 253 -20.79 4.66 -4.40
C ALA A 253 -22.26 4.42 -4.78
N LEU A 254 -22.96 5.46 -5.22
CA LEU A 254 -24.35 5.33 -5.65
C LEU A 254 -24.52 4.42 -6.88
N LEU A 255 -23.61 4.52 -7.86
CA LEU A 255 -23.62 3.63 -9.02
C LEU A 255 -23.37 2.16 -8.61
N ALA A 256 -22.55 1.91 -7.61
CA ALA A 256 -22.33 0.56 -7.09
C ALA A 256 -23.61 0.00 -6.43
N VAL A 257 -24.31 0.80 -5.62
CA VAL A 257 -25.59 0.42 -5.02
C VAL A 257 -26.65 0.16 -6.09
N GLN A 258 -26.77 1.08 -7.06
CA GLN A 258 -27.75 0.95 -8.15
C GLN A 258 -27.50 -0.31 -8.99
N ALA A 259 -26.23 -0.61 -9.31
CA ALA A 259 -25.89 -1.84 -10.03
C ALA A 259 -26.34 -3.11 -9.29
N GLY A 260 -26.27 -3.09 -7.95
CA GLY A 260 -26.79 -4.19 -7.12
C GLY A 260 -28.31 -4.33 -7.19
N GLU A 261 -29.04 -3.23 -7.16
CA GLU A 261 -30.51 -3.25 -7.30
C GLU A 261 -30.93 -3.71 -8.71
N ASP A 262 -30.25 -3.21 -9.76
CA ASP A 262 -30.50 -3.63 -11.15
C ASP A 262 -30.24 -5.16 -11.33
N ALA A 263 -29.18 -5.67 -10.72
CA ALA A 263 -28.87 -7.12 -10.78
C ALA A 263 -29.92 -7.96 -10.07
N LYS A 264 -30.44 -7.51 -8.95
CA LYS A 264 -31.52 -8.15 -8.20
C LYS A 264 -32.84 -8.22 -8.98
N GLU A 265 -33.14 -7.20 -9.78
CA GLU A 265 -34.31 -7.21 -10.67
C GLU A 265 -34.16 -8.22 -11.83
N LEU A 266 -32.90 -8.45 -12.29
CA LEU A 266 -32.61 -9.34 -13.42
C LEU A 266 -32.49 -10.82 -13.01
N TYR A 267 -32.01 -11.09 -11.78
CA TYR A 267 -31.71 -12.42 -11.29
C TYR A 267 -32.29 -12.66 -9.90
N GLU A 268 -33.20 -13.63 -9.80
CA GLU A 268 -33.79 -14.03 -8.52
C GLU A 268 -32.72 -14.58 -7.56
N GLY A 269 -32.75 -14.18 -6.32
CA GLY A 269 -31.81 -14.64 -5.27
C GLY A 269 -30.48 -13.88 -5.21
N ILE A 270 -30.24 -12.89 -6.06
CA ILE A 270 -29.10 -11.96 -5.92
C ILE A 270 -29.42 -10.96 -4.81
N ASN A 271 -28.53 -10.89 -3.81
CA ASN A 271 -28.59 -9.85 -2.79
C ASN A 271 -28.09 -8.51 -3.38
N PRO A 272 -28.67 -7.38 -2.93
CA PRO A 272 -28.18 -6.07 -3.32
C PRO A 272 -26.72 -5.89 -2.85
N VAL A 273 -26.01 -4.96 -3.50
CA VAL A 273 -24.66 -4.57 -3.06
C VAL A 273 -24.76 -3.93 -1.67
N PRO A 274 -23.95 -4.40 -0.68
CA PRO A 274 -23.96 -3.81 0.65
C PRO A 274 -23.56 -2.32 0.59
N ALA A 275 -24.48 -1.46 1.05
CA ALA A 275 -24.25 -0.02 1.02
C ALA A 275 -23.53 0.52 2.26
N ASP A 276 -23.18 -0.35 3.23
CA ASP A 276 -22.68 -0.01 4.56
C ASP A 276 -21.13 -0.13 4.71
N ARG A 277 -20.38 -0.35 3.62
CA ARG A 277 -18.98 -0.74 3.70
C ARG A 277 -18.05 -0.17 2.62
N PHE A 278 -18.33 1.04 2.13
CA PHE A 278 -17.50 1.65 1.08
C PHE A 278 -16.25 2.34 1.62
N ILE A 279 -15.14 2.12 0.93
CA ILE A 279 -13.82 2.72 1.14
C ILE A 279 -13.47 3.55 -0.11
N ALA A 280 -13.10 4.81 0.05
CA ALA A 280 -12.57 5.62 -1.05
C ALA A 280 -11.10 5.28 -1.31
N CYS A 281 -10.71 5.17 -2.59
CA CYS A 281 -9.31 5.01 -2.98
C CYS A 281 -8.75 6.34 -3.48
N VAL A 282 -7.54 6.70 -3.05
CA VAL A 282 -6.81 7.89 -3.48
C VAL A 282 -5.33 7.57 -3.70
N GLN A 283 -4.67 8.43 -4.47
CA GLN A 283 -3.23 8.43 -4.65
C GLN A 283 -2.60 9.62 -3.94
N LEU A 284 -1.32 9.46 -3.58
CA LEU A 284 -0.50 10.59 -3.14
C LEU A 284 -0.04 11.42 -4.33
N PRO A 285 0.26 12.72 -4.13
CA PRO A 285 0.91 13.53 -5.14
C PRO A 285 2.21 12.89 -5.62
N GLN A 286 2.42 12.87 -6.93
CA GLN A 286 3.68 12.40 -7.51
C GLN A 286 4.65 13.58 -7.69
N PRO A 287 5.90 13.46 -7.22
CA PRO A 287 6.88 14.57 -7.28
C PRO A 287 7.14 15.09 -8.69
N ASP A 288 7.04 14.21 -9.70
CA ASP A 288 7.31 14.54 -11.10
C ASP A 288 6.07 15.06 -11.86
N ASP A 289 4.89 15.05 -11.24
CA ASP A 289 3.65 15.55 -11.85
C ASP A 289 3.55 17.08 -11.76
N LYS A 290 4.21 17.77 -12.70
CA LYS A 290 4.19 19.23 -12.80
C LYS A 290 2.81 19.82 -13.03
N ASN A 291 1.85 19.04 -13.51
CA ASN A 291 0.48 19.48 -13.77
C ASN A 291 -0.43 19.28 -12.56
N GLN A 292 0.07 18.66 -11.51
CA GLN A 292 -0.68 18.39 -10.28
C GLN A 292 -2.03 17.70 -10.57
N VAL A 293 -1.99 16.60 -11.32
CA VAL A 293 -3.17 15.79 -11.67
C VAL A 293 -3.32 14.63 -10.69
N ILE A 294 -2.23 13.86 -10.52
CA ILE A 294 -2.23 12.68 -9.67
C ILE A 294 -2.10 13.10 -8.21
N GLY A 295 -3.05 12.66 -7.39
CA GLY A 295 -3.06 13.01 -5.97
C GLY A 295 -3.62 14.40 -5.65
N TYR A 296 -4.22 15.08 -6.64
CA TYR A 296 -4.85 16.38 -6.47
C TYR A 296 -6.30 16.39 -6.93
N TRP A 297 -7.09 17.24 -6.30
CA TRP A 297 -8.46 17.54 -6.73
C TRP A 297 -8.55 18.84 -7.53
N ASN A 298 -9.66 19.05 -8.24
CA ASN A 298 -9.95 20.27 -9.00
C ASN A 298 -10.47 21.42 -8.13
N THR A 299 -10.41 21.27 -6.80
CA THR A 299 -10.75 22.31 -5.82
C THR A 299 -9.49 22.98 -5.32
N VAL A 300 -9.65 24.18 -4.77
CA VAL A 300 -8.57 24.96 -4.15
C VAL A 300 -8.93 25.29 -2.71
N ASP A 301 -7.91 25.42 -1.87
CA ASP A 301 -8.05 25.92 -0.51
C ASP A 301 -8.23 27.45 -0.45
N SER A 302 -8.30 28.01 0.75
CA SER A 302 -8.44 29.46 0.96
C SER A 302 -7.23 30.28 0.49
N GLU A 303 -6.08 29.63 0.28
CA GLU A 303 -4.84 30.23 -0.18
C GLU A 303 -4.64 30.11 -1.69
N GLY A 304 -5.55 29.37 -2.38
CA GLY A 304 -5.50 29.14 -3.82
C GLY A 304 -4.65 27.93 -4.24
N ASN A 305 -4.18 27.11 -3.29
CA ASN A 305 -3.47 25.87 -3.59
C ASN A 305 -4.48 24.77 -3.95
N LYS A 306 -4.11 23.86 -4.85
CA LYS A 306 -4.93 22.67 -5.12
C LYS A 306 -5.07 21.80 -3.88
N THR A 307 -6.29 21.35 -3.64
CA THR A 307 -6.60 20.40 -2.57
C THR A 307 -5.92 19.05 -2.86
N LEU A 308 -5.22 18.49 -1.90
CA LEU A 308 -4.71 17.13 -1.99
C LEU A 308 -5.88 16.13 -2.02
N ALA A 309 -5.80 15.11 -2.88
CA ALA A 309 -6.83 14.07 -2.94
C ALA A 309 -7.01 13.36 -1.59
N THR A 310 -5.94 13.19 -0.83
CA THR A 310 -5.95 12.61 0.51
C THR A 310 -6.77 13.45 1.49
N GLN A 311 -6.54 14.76 1.54
CA GLN A 311 -7.30 15.69 2.39
C GLN A 311 -8.78 15.71 1.99
N GLY A 312 -9.05 15.89 0.69
CA GLY A 312 -10.43 15.96 0.19
C GLY A 312 -11.22 14.69 0.48
N ALA A 313 -10.64 13.51 0.27
CA ALA A 313 -11.28 12.24 0.56
C ALA A 313 -11.43 11.99 2.08
N ALA A 314 -10.51 12.46 2.91
CA ALA A 314 -10.65 12.41 4.36
C ALA A 314 -11.85 13.27 4.83
N TRP A 315 -11.97 14.49 4.33
CA TRP A 315 -13.14 15.34 4.58
C TRP A 315 -14.44 14.74 4.04
N TRP A 316 -14.41 14.12 2.85
CA TRP A 316 -15.56 13.39 2.33
C TRP A 316 -16.00 12.27 3.28
N ASN A 317 -15.08 11.53 3.91
CA ASN A 317 -15.38 10.42 4.81
C ASN A 317 -16.15 10.84 6.08
N VAL A 318 -15.97 12.06 6.57
CA VAL A 318 -16.64 12.56 7.80
C VAL A 318 -17.94 13.31 7.53
N GLN A 319 -18.28 13.58 6.27
CA GLN A 319 -19.55 14.18 5.90
C GLN A 319 -20.70 13.17 5.99
N ALA A 320 -21.91 13.66 6.27
CA ALA A 320 -23.10 12.83 6.18
C ALA A 320 -23.32 12.30 4.76
N SER A 321 -23.83 11.09 4.63
CA SER A 321 -24.17 10.47 3.34
C SER A 321 -25.61 9.94 3.40
N THR A 322 -26.24 9.86 2.21
CA THR A 322 -27.57 9.26 2.04
C THR A 322 -27.45 8.13 1.02
N GLY A 323 -28.00 6.97 1.37
CA GLY A 323 -28.02 5.80 0.49
C GLY A 323 -26.77 4.91 0.56
N PHE A 324 -25.70 5.33 1.27
CA PHE A 324 -24.52 4.51 1.51
C PHE A 324 -23.73 5.00 2.74
N GLU A 325 -22.86 4.16 3.28
CA GLU A 325 -21.94 4.51 4.36
C GLU A 325 -20.48 4.56 3.87
N ARG A 326 -19.74 5.51 4.44
CA ARG A 326 -18.33 5.73 4.19
C ARG A 326 -17.54 5.13 5.34
N LYS A 327 -16.71 4.10 5.09
CA LYS A 327 -16.02 3.37 6.17
C LYS A 327 -14.54 3.71 6.27
N GLY A 328 -13.99 4.49 5.36
CA GLY A 328 -12.59 4.87 5.44
C GLY A 328 -11.95 5.11 4.07
N MET A 329 -10.63 5.01 4.04
CA MET A 329 -9.83 5.37 2.88
C MET A 329 -8.73 4.35 2.61
N PHE A 330 -8.47 4.08 1.34
CA PHE A 330 -7.32 3.33 0.83
C PHE A 330 -6.37 4.30 0.12
N VAL A 331 -5.18 4.51 0.67
CA VAL A 331 -4.16 5.40 0.11
C VAL A 331 -3.08 4.56 -0.55
N MET A 332 -2.91 4.74 -1.86
CA MET A 332 -1.94 3.99 -2.65
C MET A 332 -0.52 4.55 -2.47
N ASN A 333 0.46 3.63 -2.44
CA ASN A 333 1.90 3.93 -2.46
C ASN A 333 2.35 4.85 -1.32
N VAL A 334 1.96 4.52 -0.09
CA VAL A 334 2.20 5.36 1.09
C VAL A 334 3.68 5.64 1.37
N GLN A 335 4.59 4.79 0.89
CA GLN A 335 6.04 5.01 1.02
C GLN A 335 6.50 6.36 0.42
N ASP A 336 5.75 6.91 -0.54
CA ASP A 336 6.07 8.21 -1.18
C ASP A 336 5.87 9.38 -0.21
N ASP A 337 5.05 9.20 0.85
CA ASP A 337 4.83 10.21 1.90
C ASP A 337 5.90 10.19 3.01
N TYR A 338 6.82 9.22 3.01
CA TYR A 338 7.86 9.12 4.05
C TYR A 338 8.71 10.38 4.14
N TYR A 339 9.13 10.92 2.99
CA TYR A 339 9.98 12.11 2.91
C TYR A 339 9.21 13.42 3.11
N ASN A 340 7.89 13.37 3.18
CA ASN A 340 7.03 14.47 3.53
C ASN A 340 6.83 14.50 5.06
N ASN A 341 7.82 15.03 5.77
CA ASN A 341 7.82 15.14 7.23
C ASN A 341 7.33 13.88 7.94
N THR A 342 7.85 12.73 7.52
CA THR A 342 7.55 11.40 8.05
C THR A 342 6.05 11.10 8.05
N PHE A 343 5.50 10.90 6.86
CA PHE A 343 4.09 10.55 6.63
C PHE A 343 3.08 11.64 7.04
N SER A 344 3.36 12.90 6.75
CA SER A 344 2.50 14.00 7.19
C SER A 344 1.12 13.94 6.55
N SER A 345 0.99 13.57 5.27
CA SER A 345 -0.31 13.44 4.59
C SER A 345 -1.16 12.33 5.21
N ILE A 346 -0.55 11.18 5.54
CA ILE A 346 -1.28 10.07 6.18
C ILE A 346 -1.70 10.41 7.61
N ARG A 347 -0.82 11.07 8.38
CA ARG A 347 -1.17 11.53 9.74
C ARG A 347 -2.32 12.53 9.73
N GLU A 348 -2.34 13.44 8.76
CA GLU A 348 -3.44 14.38 8.56
C GLU A 348 -4.75 13.66 8.21
N VAL A 349 -4.72 12.70 7.29
CA VAL A 349 -5.88 11.85 6.94
C VAL A 349 -6.46 11.18 8.18
N ILE A 350 -5.63 10.53 8.99
CA ILE A 350 -6.05 9.87 10.22
C ILE A 350 -6.68 10.88 11.18
N SER A 351 -6.06 12.04 11.35
CA SER A 351 -6.54 13.10 12.25
C SER A 351 -7.89 13.68 11.81
N ILE A 352 -8.11 13.85 10.50
CA ILE A 352 -9.40 14.32 9.96
C ILE A 352 -10.49 13.27 10.15
N MET A 353 -10.20 12.01 9.81
CA MET A 353 -11.19 10.95 9.86
C MET A 353 -11.52 10.49 11.28
N ASN A 354 -10.54 10.52 12.19
CA ASN A 354 -10.63 10.02 13.56
C ASN A 354 -10.00 11.04 14.53
N PRO A 355 -10.62 12.19 14.74
CA PRO A 355 -10.08 13.20 15.64
C PRO A 355 -10.00 12.66 17.07
N SER A 356 -8.86 12.91 17.74
CA SER A 356 -8.74 12.63 19.18
C SER A 356 -9.76 13.44 19.97
N LYS A 357 -10.47 12.75 20.87
CA LYS A 357 -11.46 13.36 21.75
C LYS A 357 -10.81 14.16 22.88
#